data_00b5e233879e0d3ea3a06f9ca46d6a85
#
_entry.id   00b5e233879e0d3ea3a06f9ca46d6a85
#
_cell.length_a   1.000
_cell.length_b   1.000
_cell.length_c   1.000
_cell.angle_alpha   90.00
_cell.angle_beta   90.00
_cell.angle_gamma   90.00
#
_symmetry.space_group_name_H-M   'P 1'
#
loop_
_entity.id
_entity.type
_entity.pdbx_description
1 polymer ?
#
loop_
_entity_poly.entity_id
_entity_poly.type
_entity_poly.pdbx_seq_one_letter_code
_entity_poly.pdbx_strand_id
1 'polypeptide(L)'
;MQQKALQRPNSSENNDLKLADFSNETFILNNKTENAAFRKAYKAGKTWICKPSGLNQGIGIFLVRSLDDLDANLKDCSSKKSPPKKETSNKYERIIQRYIDHPLLLDNKKIDIRAYMLIASTAPFVVFYHPGYLRTCIDDYKLDDNRSLFHSQENWKTADNSLIGHLNNQYIQKSHPSYEKKKDDTIWSYERANVYLNQHFLETKGIEEDWWYKVIEKQAKRIMLRCFNAVKSRLKTRIGTFELLGFDFMIDEKMKVYLIEVNVQLSLTTNCQVLDQVIPPMVYESIDVVMEIWEKTRRGVPINPIQSRRNMEVLYNETTQSKVWTRSQQSAN
;
A
#
# COMPACT_ATOMS: atom_id res chain seq x y z
N MET A 1 -22.71 -10.59 -28.93
CA MET A 1 -22.00 -10.89 -27.67
C MET A 1 -22.23 -9.72 -26.74
N GLN A 2 -22.95 -9.94 -25.63
CA GLN A 2 -23.39 -8.87 -24.74
C GLN A 2 -22.19 -8.38 -23.89
N GLN A 3 -21.83 -7.11 -24.07
CA GLN A 3 -20.95 -6.39 -23.18
C GLN A 3 -21.61 -6.27 -21.79
N LYS A 4 -21.07 -6.97 -20.80
CA LYS A 4 -21.38 -6.68 -19.40
C LYS A 4 -20.68 -5.37 -19.03
N ALA A 5 -21.44 -4.28 -19.04
CA ALA A 5 -21.01 -3.02 -18.44
C ALA A 5 -20.62 -3.26 -16.98
N LEU A 6 -19.43 -2.82 -16.60
CA LEU A 6 -18.99 -2.76 -15.20
C LEU A 6 -19.99 -1.88 -14.42
N GLN A 7 -20.75 -2.50 -13.53
CA GLN A 7 -21.78 -1.84 -12.74
C GLN A 7 -21.16 -0.76 -11.86
N ARG A 8 -21.74 0.45 -11.92
CA ARG A 8 -21.42 1.57 -11.03
C ARG A 8 -21.69 1.19 -9.58
N PRO A 9 -20.79 1.46 -8.62
CA PRO A 9 -21.10 1.28 -7.21
C PRO A 9 -22.09 2.34 -6.73
N ASN A 10 -23.18 1.90 -6.13
CA ASN A 10 -24.23 2.74 -5.54
C ASN A 10 -23.77 3.43 -4.25
N SER A 11 -24.29 4.61 -3.98
CA SER A 11 -23.88 5.54 -2.91
C SER A 11 -24.24 5.17 -1.47
N SER A 12 -24.71 3.94 -1.19
CA SER A 12 -24.95 3.39 0.16
C SER A 12 -23.83 2.49 0.71
N GLU A 13 -22.71 2.37 0.01
CA GLU A 13 -21.72 1.29 0.16
C GLU A 13 -20.57 1.54 1.15
N ASN A 14 -20.67 2.51 2.06
CA ASN A 14 -19.52 2.82 2.94
C ASN A 14 -19.26 1.81 4.07
N ASN A 15 -20.12 0.79 4.29
CA ASN A 15 -19.96 -0.14 5.41
C ASN A 15 -19.63 -1.59 5.05
N ASP A 16 -19.67 -2.02 3.78
CA ASP A 16 -19.59 -3.43 3.40
C ASP A 16 -18.29 -3.91 2.78
N LEU A 17 -17.22 -3.09 2.77
CA LEU A 17 -15.93 -3.52 2.21
C LEU A 17 -15.31 -4.61 3.10
N LYS A 18 -15.30 -5.86 2.60
CA LYS A 18 -14.68 -7.01 3.28
C LYS A 18 -13.18 -7.06 2.99
N LEU A 19 -12.42 -7.66 3.91
CA LEU A 19 -10.96 -7.82 3.72
C LEU A 19 -10.62 -8.50 2.38
N ALA A 20 -11.37 -9.52 1.98
CA ALA A 20 -11.19 -10.24 0.72
C ALA A 20 -11.40 -9.38 -0.53
N ASP A 21 -12.07 -8.22 -0.42
CA ASP A 21 -12.31 -7.34 -1.55
C ASP A 21 -11.05 -6.55 -1.95
N PHE A 22 -10.13 -6.34 -1.02
CA PHE A 22 -8.92 -5.52 -1.24
C PHE A 22 -7.61 -6.13 -0.72
N SER A 23 -7.65 -7.29 -0.08
CA SER A 23 -6.45 -8.00 0.38
C SER A 23 -6.43 -9.41 -0.21
N ASN A 24 -5.25 -9.85 -0.60
CA ASN A 24 -5.05 -11.22 -1.07
C ASN A 24 -5.05 -12.20 0.10
N GLU A 25 -5.41 -13.44 -0.20
CA GLU A 25 -5.35 -14.55 0.74
C GLU A 25 -3.93 -14.64 1.35
N THR A 26 -3.87 -14.62 2.69
CA THR A 26 -2.61 -14.51 3.43
C THR A 26 -2.65 -15.45 4.64
N PHE A 27 -1.52 -16.13 4.91
CA PHE A 27 -1.36 -17.03 6.04
C PHE A 27 -0.05 -16.73 6.78
N ILE A 28 -0.04 -16.93 8.10
CA ILE A 28 1.14 -16.83 8.94
C ILE A 28 1.82 -18.19 8.99
N LEU A 29 3.00 -18.34 8.40
CA LEU A 29 3.70 -19.62 8.30
C LEU A 29 4.19 -20.16 9.65
N ASN A 30 4.48 -19.28 10.59
CA ASN A 30 4.92 -19.64 11.94
C ASN A 30 3.77 -20.14 12.83
N ASN A 31 2.53 -19.87 12.45
CA ASN A 31 1.36 -20.44 13.10
C ASN A 31 1.04 -21.80 12.49
N LYS A 32 1.10 -22.87 13.30
CA LYS A 32 0.89 -24.26 12.84
C LYS A 32 -0.45 -24.46 12.15
N THR A 33 -1.53 -23.86 12.69
CA THR A 33 -2.88 -23.98 12.13
C THR A 33 -2.98 -23.26 10.78
N GLU A 34 -2.44 -22.05 10.67
CA GLU A 34 -2.48 -21.29 9.42
C GLU A 34 -1.56 -21.89 8.34
N ASN A 35 -0.38 -22.41 8.73
CA ASN A 35 0.49 -23.14 7.81
C ASN A 35 -0.20 -24.39 7.24
N ALA A 36 -0.88 -25.18 8.09
CA ALA A 36 -1.66 -26.32 7.64
C ALA A 36 -2.83 -25.89 6.72
N ALA A 37 -3.50 -24.78 7.05
CA ALA A 37 -4.55 -24.21 6.21
C ALA A 37 -4.01 -23.75 4.85
N PHE A 38 -2.85 -23.09 4.82
CA PHE A 38 -2.16 -22.71 3.58
C PHE A 38 -1.86 -23.96 2.71
N ARG A 39 -1.22 -24.98 3.29
CA ARG A 39 -0.86 -26.20 2.54
C ARG A 39 -2.09 -26.92 1.97
N LYS A 40 -3.23 -26.86 2.67
CA LYS A 40 -4.52 -27.36 2.17
C LYS A 40 -5.12 -26.47 1.08
N ALA A 41 -4.97 -25.15 1.18
CA ALA A 41 -5.46 -24.17 0.20
C ALA A 41 -4.57 -24.09 -1.06
N TYR A 42 -3.31 -24.53 -0.96
CA TYR A 42 -2.36 -24.49 -2.07
C TYR A 42 -2.89 -25.27 -3.28
N LYS A 43 -2.80 -24.64 -4.44
CA LYS A 43 -3.13 -25.25 -5.74
C LYS A 43 -1.97 -25.05 -6.70
N ALA A 44 -1.56 -26.11 -7.40
CA ALA A 44 -0.54 -26.03 -8.43
C ALA A 44 -0.91 -24.99 -9.51
N GLY A 45 0.10 -24.36 -10.08
CA GLY A 45 -0.08 -23.30 -11.08
C GLY A 45 -0.50 -21.95 -10.54
N LYS A 46 -0.46 -21.79 -9.21
CA LYS A 46 -0.73 -20.52 -8.55
C LYS A 46 0.54 -20.02 -7.83
N THR A 47 0.93 -18.79 -8.11
CA THR A 47 2.10 -18.16 -7.48
C THR A 47 1.74 -17.56 -6.12
N TRP A 48 2.63 -17.70 -5.17
CA TRP A 48 2.56 -17.09 -3.85
C TRP A 48 3.83 -16.27 -3.60
N ILE A 49 3.76 -15.32 -2.69
CA ILE A 49 4.90 -14.53 -2.24
C ILE A 49 5.10 -14.72 -0.74
N CYS A 50 6.30 -15.13 -0.35
CA CYS A 50 6.68 -15.28 1.06
C CYS A 50 7.45 -14.06 1.51
N LYS A 51 7.00 -13.44 2.60
CA LYS A 51 7.54 -12.18 3.15
C LYS A 51 7.89 -12.34 4.62
N PRO A 52 9.05 -11.89 5.10
CA PRO A 52 9.34 -11.80 6.53
C PRO A 52 8.58 -10.62 7.16
N SER A 53 8.06 -10.78 8.37
CA SER A 53 7.31 -9.73 9.08
C SER A 53 8.20 -8.65 9.70
N GLY A 54 9.47 -8.98 10.00
CA GLY A 54 10.38 -8.08 10.72
C GLY A 54 11.48 -7.45 9.86
N LEU A 55 11.43 -7.62 8.53
CA LEU A 55 12.42 -7.05 7.61
C LEU A 55 11.74 -6.06 6.66
N ASN A 56 12.54 -5.11 6.16
CA ASN A 56 12.12 -4.08 5.21
C ASN A 56 12.94 -4.19 3.91
N GLN A 57 12.73 -3.28 2.98
CA GLN A 57 13.49 -3.15 1.72
C GLN A 57 13.42 -4.38 0.79
N GLY A 58 12.43 -5.25 0.96
CA GLY A 58 12.28 -6.48 0.16
C GLY A 58 13.23 -7.61 0.55
N ILE A 59 14.03 -7.44 1.60
CA ILE A 59 15.00 -8.46 2.06
C ILE A 59 14.26 -9.71 2.52
N GLY A 60 14.72 -10.88 2.02
CA GLY A 60 14.17 -12.19 2.39
C GLY A 60 12.80 -12.50 1.78
N ILE A 61 12.31 -11.67 0.84
CA ILE A 61 11.13 -11.98 0.03
C ILE A 61 11.50 -12.97 -1.07
N PHE A 62 10.63 -13.94 -1.34
CA PHE A 62 10.74 -14.84 -2.47
C PHE A 62 9.38 -15.29 -3.00
N LEU A 63 9.32 -15.65 -4.27
CA LEU A 63 8.13 -16.24 -4.88
C LEU A 63 8.12 -17.75 -4.65
N VAL A 64 6.92 -18.30 -4.51
CA VAL A 64 6.66 -19.72 -4.25
C VAL A 64 5.74 -20.25 -5.33
N ARG A 65 6.23 -21.20 -6.12
CA ARG A 65 5.50 -21.86 -7.21
C ARG A 65 5.16 -23.31 -6.91
N SER A 66 5.87 -23.90 -5.92
CA SER A 66 5.60 -25.25 -5.42
C SER A 66 5.80 -25.31 -3.89
N LEU A 67 5.28 -26.35 -3.25
CA LEU A 67 5.54 -26.57 -1.81
C LEU A 67 6.99 -26.95 -1.57
N ASP A 68 7.62 -27.67 -2.50
CA ASP A 68 9.05 -28.03 -2.42
C ASP A 68 9.92 -26.78 -2.50
N ASP A 69 9.57 -25.83 -3.38
CA ASP A 69 10.23 -24.53 -3.48
C ASP A 69 10.11 -23.72 -2.18
N LEU A 70 8.92 -23.69 -1.57
CA LEU A 70 8.76 -23.08 -0.25
C LEU A 70 9.67 -23.72 0.80
N ASP A 71 9.64 -25.04 0.91
CA ASP A 71 10.39 -25.76 1.95
C ASP A 71 11.91 -25.63 1.74
N ALA A 72 12.38 -25.60 0.49
CA ALA A 72 13.79 -25.36 0.17
C ALA A 72 14.23 -23.96 0.58
N ASN A 73 13.47 -22.92 0.20
CA ASN A 73 13.79 -21.54 0.55
C ASN A 73 13.72 -21.28 2.06
N LEU A 74 12.80 -21.90 2.80
CA LEU A 74 12.72 -21.77 4.25
C LEU A 74 13.93 -22.44 4.96
N LYS A 75 14.43 -23.58 4.44
CA LYS A 75 15.66 -24.23 4.93
C LYS A 75 16.88 -23.35 4.68
N ASP A 76 17.01 -22.77 3.50
CA ASP A 76 18.13 -21.88 3.16
C ASP A 76 18.14 -20.64 4.06
N CYS A 77 16.97 -20.04 4.31
CA CYS A 77 16.82 -18.92 5.25
C CYS A 77 17.25 -19.26 6.69
N SER A 78 17.08 -20.53 7.13
CA SER A 78 17.42 -20.95 8.49
C SER A 78 18.89 -21.39 8.64
N SER A 79 19.54 -21.81 7.55
CA SER A 79 20.92 -22.31 7.55
C SER A 79 21.99 -21.21 7.50
N LYS A 80 21.64 -20.03 6.98
CA LYS A 80 22.56 -18.89 6.89
C LYS A 80 22.75 -18.26 8.27
N LYS A 81 23.96 -18.39 8.80
CA LYS A 81 24.39 -17.85 10.09
C LYS A 81 24.02 -16.36 10.19
N SER A 82 23.23 -16.10 11.17
CA SER A 82 22.69 -14.89 11.78
C SER A 82 23.32 -13.53 11.43
N PRO A 83 22.51 -12.48 11.27
CA PRO A 83 22.93 -11.11 11.60
C PRO A 83 23.19 -10.99 13.12
N PRO A 84 23.88 -9.93 13.58
CA PRO A 84 24.52 -9.83 14.90
C PRO A 84 23.53 -10.00 16.06
N LYS A 85 24.05 -10.63 17.12
CA LYS A 85 23.37 -10.89 18.38
C LYS A 85 22.75 -9.61 18.95
N LYS A 86 21.46 -9.50 18.95
CA LYS A 86 20.55 -8.94 19.95
C LYS A 86 19.16 -8.73 19.33
N GLU A 87 18.16 -9.28 20.02
CA GLU A 87 16.73 -9.03 19.91
C GLU A 87 15.85 -10.20 19.39
N THR A 88 15.05 -10.65 20.32
CA THR A 88 13.72 -11.26 20.34
C THR A 88 13.29 -12.22 19.21
N SER A 89 12.70 -13.30 19.63
CA SER A 89 12.20 -14.47 18.90
C SER A 89 11.23 -14.20 17.71
N ASN A 90 10.75 -13.00 17.53
CA ASN A 90 9.81 -12.63 16.46
C ASN A 90 10.48 -12.22 15.13
N LYS A 91 11.80 -12.22 15.04
CA LYS A 91 12.56 -11.72 13.89
C LYS A 91 12.37 -12.53 12.60
N TYR A 92 11.76 -13.69 12.68
CA TYR A 92 11.66 -14.64 11.59
C TYR A 92 10.21 -15.08 11.29
N GLU A 93 9.22 -14.38 11.81
CA GLU A 93 7.84 -14.62 11.40
C GLU A 93 7.70 -14.33 9.92
N ARG A 94 7.02 -15.22 9.21
CA ARG A 94 6.78 -15.07 7.77
C ARG A 94 5.31 -15.19 7.48
N ILE A 95 4.87 -14.36 6.55
CA ILE A 95 3.58 -14.52 5.91
C ILE A 95 3.78 -15.11 4.51
N ILE A 96 2.81 -15.88 4.07
CA ILE A 96 2.67 -16.28 2.67
C ILE A 96 1.38 -15.72 2.14
N GLN A 97 1.47 -14.99 1.04
CA GLN A 97 0.37 -14.25 0.46
C GLN A 97 0.18 -14.62 -1.00
N ARG A 98 -1.05 -14.71 -1.44
CA ARG A 98 -1.37 -14.90 -2.85
C ARG A 98 -0.73 -13.81 -3.69
N TYR A 99 0.08 -14.18 -4.69
CA TYR A 99 0.70 -13.22 -5.60
C TYR A 99 -0.31 -12.67 -6.59
N ILE A 100 -0.13 -11.45 -7.03
CA ILE A 100 -0.92 -10.83 -8.12
C ILE A 100 -0.18 -11.15 -9.42
N ASP A 101 -0.56 -12.28 -10.03
CA ASP A 101 0.12 -12.82 -11.22
C ASP A 101 -0.04 -11.91 -12.45
N HIS A 102 -1.18 -11.21 -12.54
CA HIS A 102 -1.53 -10.33 -13.65
C HIS A 102 -1.77 -8.91 -13.14
N PRO A 103 -0.71 -8.18 -12.75
CA PRO A 103 -0.84 -6.78 -12.38
C PRO A 103 -1.16 -5.90 -13.58
N LEU A 104 -1.77 -4.72 -13.34
CA LEU A 104 -1.82 -3.68 -14.34
C LEU A 104 -0.38 -3.23 -14.65
N LEU A 105 -0.04 -3.21 -15.93
CA LEU A 105 1.28 -2.77 -16.40
C LEU A 105 1.18 -1.41 -17.06
N LEU A 106 2.14 -0.53 -16.76
CA LEU A 106 2.38 0.69 -17.51
C LEU A 106 3.71 0.55 -18.26
N ASP A 107 3.71 0.69 -19.57
CA ASP A 107 4.87 0.42 -20.44
C ASP A 107 5.52 -0.95 -20.18
N ASN A 108 4.70 -2.01 -20.07
CA ASN A 108 5.09 -3.39 -19.74
C ASN A 108 5.74 -3.54 -18.35
N LYS A 109 5.74 -2.50 -17.52
CA LYS A 109 6.35 -2.48 -16.19
C LYS A 109 5.31 -2.64 -15.11
N LYS A 110 5.64 -3.44 -14.11
CA LYS A 110 4.83 -3.56 -12.90
C LYS A 110 4.89 -2.25 -12.10
N ILE A 111 3.75 -1.88 -11.54
CA ILE A 111 3.60 -0.67 -10.74
C ILE A 111 3.07 -0.99 -9.35
N ASP A 112 3.35 -0.11 -8.42
CA ASP A 112 2.59 0.05 -7.19
C ASP A 112 2.33 1.54 -6.91
N ILE A 113 1.39 1.80 -6.01
CA ILE A 113 0.92 3.14 -5.67
C ILE A 113 1.27 3.41 -4.21
N ARG A 114 2.02 4.46 -3.93
CA ARG A 114 2.17 5.03 -2.61
C ARG A 114 1.11 6.11 -2.40
N ALA A 115 0.32 6.01 -1.33
CA ALA A 115 -0.55 7.06 -0.84
C ALA A 115 -0.29 7.30 0.65
N TYR A 116 -0.70 8.43 1.18
CA TYR A 116 -0.43 8.79 2.57
C TYR A 116 -1.71 8.95 3.38
N MET A 117 -1.67 8.49 4.64
CA MET A 117 -2.70 8.75 5.63
C MET A 117 -2.07 9.49 6.81
N LEU A 118 -2.59 10.64 7.14
CA LEU A 118 -2.24 11.36 8.36
C LEU A 118 -3.34 11.14 9.40
N ILE A 119 -3.03 10.46 10.50
CA ILE A 119 -3.82 10.54 11.72
C ILE A 119 -3.33 11.79 12.44
N ALA A 120 -3.98 12.93 12.21
CA ALA A 120 -3.52 14.22 12.70
C ALA A 120 -3.82 14.44 14.18
N SER A 121 -4.82 13.74 14.72
CA SER A 121 -5.17 13.74 16.14
C SER A 121 -5.84 12.42 16.50
N THR A 122 -5.62 11.98 17.75
CA THR A 122 -6.31 10.84 18.36
C THR A 122 -7.27 11.25 19.48
N ALA A 123 -7.37 12.56 19.81
CA ALA A 123 -8.27 13.09 20.82
C ALA A 123 -8.71 14.54 20.46
N PRO A 124 -9.82 14.74 19.70
CA PRO A 124 -10.61 13.75 18.96
C PRO A 124 -9.89 13.20 17.74
N PHE A 125 -10.38 12.09 17.19
CA PHE A 125 -9.81 11.54 15.94
C PHE A 125 -10.09 12.44 14.73
N VAL A 126 -9.01 12.82 14.05
CA VAL A 126 -9.06 13.52 12.75
C VAL A 126 -8.04 12.87 11.84
N VAL A 127 -8.50 12.36 10.68
CA VAL A 127 -7.69 11.58 9.75
C VAL A 127 -7.83 12.14 8.33
N PHE A 128 -6.71 12.23 7.64
CA PHE A 128 -6.62 12.76 6.28
C PHE A 128 -6.01 11.74 5.33
N TYR A 129 -6.37 11.85 4.08
CA TYR A 129 -5.71 11.30 2.91
C TYR A 129 -4.84 12.38 2.25
N HIS A 130 -3.68 12.00 1.76
CA HIS A 130 -2.89 12.81 0.83
C HIS A 130 -2.47 11.94 -0.35
N PRO A 131 -2.60 12.44 -1.61
CA PRO A 131 -2.10 11.76 -2.79
C PRO A 131 -0.59 11.58 -2.71
N GLY A 132 -0.10 10.57 -3.38
CA GLY A 132 1.33 10.25 -3.40
C GLY A 132 1.86 10.13 -4.83
N TYR A 133 2.41 8.96 -5.14
CA TYR A 133 3.06 8.71 -6.42
C TYR A 133 3.01 7.21 -6.76
N LEU A 134 3.35 6.86 -7.99
CA LEU A 134 3.55 5.47 -8.42
C LEU A 134 5.04 5.15 -8.46
N ARG A 135 5.36 3.89 -8.15
CA ARG A 135 6.67 3.31 -8.36
C ARG A 135 6.56 2.29 -9.49
N THR A 136 7.49 2.33 -10.43
CA THR A 136 7.57 1.35 -11.52
C THR A 136 8.86 0.56 -11.41
N CYS A 137 8.85 -0.68 -11.88
CA CYS A 137 10.08 -1.44 -12.07
C CYS A 137 10.89 -0.86 -13.25
N ILE A 138 12.22 -1.00 -13.20
CA ILE A 138 13.10 -0.63 -14.32
C ILE A 138 12.91 -1.60 -15.47
N ASP A 139 12.85 -2.91 -15.15
CA ASP A 139 12.69 -3.97 -16.12
C ASP A 139 11.22 -4.32 -16.36
N ASP A 140 10.96 -4.88 -17.54
CA ASP A 140 9.64 -5.35 -17.91
C ASP A 140 9.22 -6.52 -17.02
N TYR A 141 7.94 -6.55 -16.70
CA TYR A 141 7.35 -7.64 -15.94
C TYR A 141 7.24 -8.91 -16.79
N LYS A 142 7.74 -10.03 -16.26
CA LYS A 142 7.67 -11.36 -16.89
C LYS A 142 7.26 -12.40 -15.87
N LEU A 143 6.06 -12.96 -16.01
CA LEU A 143 5.55 -13.98 -15.08
C LEU A 143 6.33 -15.31 -15.18
N ASP A 144 6.79 -15.67 -16.38
CA ASP A 144 7.38 -16.97 -16.71
C ASP A 144 8.89 -17.07 -16.51
N ASP A 145 9.48 -16.17 -15.74
CA ASP A 145 10.89 -16.22 -15.43
C ASP A 145 11.16 -17.43 -14.51
N ASN A 146 11.67 -18.54 -15.12
CA ASN A 146 11.93 -19.83 -14.44
C ASN A 146 13.09 -19.78 -13.44
N ARG A 147 13.69 -18.61 -13.23
CA ARG A 147 14.79 -18.42 -12.28
C ARG A 147 14.26 -18.43 -10.85
N SER A 148 15.07 -18.95 -9.92
CA SER A 148 14.79 -18.87 -8.48
C SER A 148 14.73 -17.40 -8.06
N LEU A 149 13.54 -16.94 -7.67
CA LEU A 149 13.30 -15.55 -7.30
C LEU A 149 13.50 -15.36 -5.79
N PHE A 150 14.72 -15.62 -5.32
CA PHE A 150 15.10 -15.41 -3.92
C PHE A 150 15.97 -14.15 -3.77
N HIS A 151 15.53 -13.22 -2.93
CA HIS A 151 16.29 -12.03 -2.58
C HIS A 151 16.88 -12.14 -1.17
N SER A 152 18.17 -12.42 -1.07
CA SER A 152 18.90 -12.45 0.20
C SER A 152 19.75 -11.18 0.37
N GLN A 153 20.09 -10.85 1.62
CA GLN A 153 20.95 -9.72 1.95
C GLN A 153 22.34 -9.80 1.31
N GLU A 154 22.83 -11.03 1.07
CA GLU A 154 24.14 -11.30 0.45
C GLU A 154 24.11 -11.21 -1.08
N ASN A 155 22.98 -11.54 -1.70
CA ASN A 155 22.82 -11.60 -3.16
C ASN A 155 22.35 -10.27 -3.81
N TRP A 156 22.03 -9.24 -3.03
CA TRP A 156 21.64 -7.95 -3.61
C TRP A 156 22.79 -7.27 -4.38
N LYS A 157 24.06 -7.56 -4.02
CA LYS A 157 25.26 -7.05 -4.70
C LYS A 157 25.67 -7.86 -5.93
N THR A 158 25.26 -9.10 -6.01
CA THR A 158 25.59 -10.03 -7.10
C THR A 158 24.35 -10.36 -7.90
N ALA A 159 23.66 -9.33 -8.33
CA ALA A 159 22.60 -9.29 -9.32
C ALA A 159 22.13 -10.65 -9.88
N ASP A 160 21.35 -11.39 -9.12
CA ASP A 160 20.29 -12.15 -9.74
C ASP A 160 19.15 -11.14 -9.98
N ASN A 161 19.18 -10.50 -11.15
CA ASN A 161 18.25 -9.42 -11.56
C ASN A 161 16.80 -9.91 -11.72
N SER A 162 16.50 -11.12 -11.31
CA SER A 162 15.21 -11.78 -11.52
C SER A 162 14.04 -11.11 -10.78
N LEU A 163 14.29 -10.43 -9.65
CA LEU A 163 13.24 -9.74 -8.90
C LEU A 163 13.05 -8.27 -9.28
N ILE A 164 13.92 -7.68 -10.11
CA ILE A 164 13.84 -6.25 -10.46
C ILE A 164 12.54 -5.94 -11.22
N GLY A 165 12.06 -6.86 -12.05
CA GLY A 165 10.75 -6.73 -12.70
C GLY A 165 9.53 -7.06 -11.80
N HIS A 166 9.76 -7.58 -10.58
CA HIS A 166 8.69 -8.04 -9.68
C HIS A 166 8.51 -7.17 -8.43
N LEU A 167 9.56 -6.52 -7.94
CA LEU A 167 9.57 -5.75 -6.70
C LEU A 167 9.87 -4.27 -7.00
N ASN A 168 8.87 -3.42 -6.84
CA ASN A 168 8.94 -1.97 -7.11
C ASN A 168 9.70 -1.19 -6.03
N ASN A 169 10.18 -1.86 -4.98
CA ASN A 169 10.91 -1.22 -3.90
C ASN A 169 12.16 -0.52 -4.43
N GLN A 170 12.28 0.79 -4.20
CA GLN A 170 13.40 1.61 -4.68
C GLN A 170 14.78 1.09 -4.22
N TYR A 171 14.85 0.43 -3.07
CA TYR A 171 16.09 -0.17 -2.60
C TYR A 171 16.58 -1.27 -3.56
N ILE A 172 15.66 -2.08 -4.09
CA ILE A 172 15.97 -3.12 -5.08
C ILE A 172 16.27 -2.47 -6.43
N GLN A 173 15.47 -1.50 -6.87
CA GLN A 173 15.67 -0.82 -8.14
C GLN A 173 17.04 -0.12 -8.22
N LYS A 174 17.55 0.43 -7.09
CA LYS A 174 18.90 1.04 -7.00
C LYS A 174 20.06 0.09 -7.30
N SER A 175 19.85 -1.23 -7.22
CA SER A 175 20.87 -2.22 -7.59
C SER A 175 21.02 -2.39 -9.11
N HIS A 176 20.07 -1.89 -9.90
CA HIS A 176 20.11 -2.01 -11.36
C HIS A 176 21.18 -1.08 -11.96
N PRO A 177 22.07 -1.56 -12.88
CA PRO A 177 23.14 -0.75 -13.47
C PRO A 177 22.67 0.54 -14.14
N SER A 178 21.45 0.54 -14.68
CA SER A 178 20.86 1.73 -15.35
C SER A 178 20.04 2.61 -14.40
N TYR A 179 20.02 2.35 -13.10
CA TYR A 179 19.15 3.08 -12.17
C TYR A 179 19.37 4.59 -12.22
N GLU A 180 20.63 5.04 -12.15
CA GLU A 180 20.93 6.49 -12.14
C GLU A 180 20.46 7.21 -13.42
N LYS A 181 20.39 6.50 -14.56
CA LYS A 181 19.90 7.06 -15.82
C LYS A 181 18.38 7.02 -15.93
N LYS A 182 17.72 6.09 -15.23
CA LYS A 182 16.27 5.83 -15.34
C LYS A 182 15.48 6.14 -14.08
N LYS A 183 16.12 6.65 -13.02
CA LYS A 183 15.47 6.87 -11.71
C LYS A 183 14.22 7.74 -11.80
N ASP A 184 14.25 8.80 -12.63
CA ASP A 184 13.10 9.66 -12.84
C ASP A 184 11.94 8.95 -13.56
N ASP A 185 12.23 7.94 -14.39
CA ASP A 185 11.21 7.11 -15.04
C ASP A 185 10.60 6.07 -14.10
N THR A 186 11.26 5.76 -12.98
CA THR A 186 10.75 4.78 -12.00
C THR A 186 9.72 5.36 -11.03
N ILE A 187 9.50 6.67 -11.04
CA ILE A 187 8.54 7.35 -10.19
C ILE A 187 7.63 8.21 -11.07
N TRP A 188 6.32 7.97 -11.00
CA TRP A 188 5.32 8.70 -11.76
C TRP A 188 4.40 9.49 -10.84
N SER A 189 4.02 10.70 -11.26
CA SER A 189 2.94 11.42 -10.61
C SER A 189 1.58 10.79 -10.93
N TYR A 190 0.55 11.12 -10.15
CA TYR A 190 -0.83 10.68 -10.43
C TYR A 190 -1.35 11.27 -11.75
N GLU A 191 -0.94 12.49 -12.09
CA GLU A 191 -1.28 13.15 -13.36
C GLU A 191 -0.72 12.38 -14.54
N ARG A 192 0.58 12.00 -14.48
CA ARG A 192 1.20 11.18 -15.53
C ARG A 192 0.48 9.84 -15.69
N ALA A 193 0.13 9.18 -14.58
CA ALA A 193 -0.60 7.92 -14.62
C ALA A 193 -1.99 8.09 -15.23
N ASN A 194 -2.73 9.16 -14.85
CA ASN A 194 -4.05 9.44 -15.40
C ASN A 194 -4.01 9.70 -16.91
N VAL A 195 -3.05 10.50 -17.37
CA VAL A 195 -2.83 10.76 -18.81
C VAL A 195 -2.55 9.45 -19.55
N TYR A 196 -1.67 8.61 -19.01
CA TYR A 196 -1.36 7.31 -19.61
C TYR A 196 -2.59 6.40 -19.70
N LEU A 197 -3.38 6.30 -18.63
CA LEU A 197 -4.61 5.50 -18.61
C LEU A 197 -5.63 5.99 -19.65
N ASN A 198 -5.82 7.30 -19.73
CA ASN A 198 -6.71 7.90 -20.73
C ASN A 198 -6.26 7.60 -22.15
N GLN A 199 -4.96 7.65 -22.43
CA GLN A 199 -4.42 7.40 -23.78
C GLN A 199 -4.48 5.92 -24.19
N HIS A 200 -4.28 4.99 -23.26
CA HIS A 200 -4.07 3.58 -23.58
C HIS A 200 -5.25 2.67 -23.21
N PHE A 201 -6.10 3.08 -22.25
CA PHE A 201 -7.10 2.18 -21.68
C PHE A 201 -8.55 2.68 -21.77
N LEU A 202 -8.80 3.93 -22.16
CA LEU A 202 -10.16 4.43 -22.39
C LEU A 202 -10.95 3.51 -23.30
N GLU A 203 -10.45 3.27 -24.51
CA GLU A 203 -11.11 2.41 -25.50
C GLU A 203 -10.87 0.92 -25.23
N THR A 204 -9.62 0.52 -24.94
CA THR A 204 -9.22 -0.88 -24.86
C THR A 204 -9.79 -1.61 -23.65
N LYS A 205 -10.01 -0.90 -22.53
CA LYS A 205 -10.59 -1.43 -21.30
C LYS A 205 -11.97 -0.84 -20.98
N GLY A 206 -12.44 0.13 -21.77
CA GLY A 206 -13.75 0.78 -21.55
C GLY A 206 -13.83 1.54 -20.22
N ILE A 207 -12.72 2.11 -19.77
CA ILE A 207 -12.69 2.98 -18.57
C ILE A 207 -13.20 4.38 -18.94
N GLU A 208 -13.69 5.14 -17.96
CA GLU A 208 -14.07 6.55 -18.14
C GLU A 208 -12.85 7.48 -18.02
N GLU A 209 -12.98 8.67 -18.60
CA GLU A 209 -11.98 9.73 -18.43
C GLU A 209 -11.77 10.06 -16.95
N ASP A 210 -10.54 10.38 -16.57
CA ASP A 210 -10.14 10.63 -15.18
C ASP A 210 -10.40 9.44 -14.23
N TRP A 211 -10.35 8.23 -14.78
CA TRP A 211 -10.61 6.99 -14.03
C TRP A 211 -9.69 6.84 -12.82
N TRP A 212 -8.44 7.35 -12.92
CA TRP A 212 -7.51 7.38 -11.78
C TRP A 212 -8.15 8.05 -10.57
N TYR A 213 -8.65 9.27 -10.72
CA TYR A 213 -9.22 10.05 -9.62
C TYR A 213 -10.61 9.56 -9.21
N LYS A 214 -11.44 9.22 -10.19
CA LYS A 214 -12.82 8.82 -9.95
C LYS A 214 -12.96 7.43 -9.34
N VAL A 215 -12.03 6.52 -9.65
CA VAL A 215 -12.14 5.11 -9.24
C VAL A 215 -10.99 4.68 -8.35
N ILE A 216 -9.72 4.75 -8.82
CA ILE A 216 -8.56 4.24 -8.07
C ILE A 216 -8.41 4.97 -6.75
N GLU A 217 -8.33 6.28 -6.80
CA GLU A 217 -8.12 7.10 -5.62
C GLU A 217 -9.28 6.98 -4.63
N LYS A 218 -10.52 6.94 -5.14
CA LYS A 218 -11.71 6.70 -4.31
C LYS A 218 -11.68 5.34 -3.61
N GLN A 219 -11.25 4.28 -4.31
CA GLN A 219 -11.10 2.95 -3.70
C GLN A 219 -9.99 2.94 -2.66
N ALA A 220 -8.85 3.55 -2.94
CA ALA A 220 -7.75 3.68 -1.98
C ALA A 220 -8.21 4.38 -0.68
N LYS A 221 -8.92 5.51 -0.78
CA LYS A 221 -9.50 6.23 0.37
C LYS A 221 -10.47 5.35 1.17
N ARG A 222 -11.34 4.57 0.51
CA ARG A 222 -12.26 3.62 1.19
C ARG A 222 -11.50 2.52 1.94
N ILE A 223 -10.46 1.94 1.32
CA ILE A 223 -9.62 0.91 1.95
C ILE A 223 -8.89 1.51 3.16
N MET A 224 -8.30 2.69 3.02
CA MET A 224 -7.60 3.39 4.10
C MET A 224 -8.54 3.66 5.29
N LEU A 225 -9.74 4.17 5.02
CA LEU A 225 -10.76 4.40 6.05
C LEU A 225 -11.17 3.08 6.73
N ARG A 226 -11.30 1.99 5.98
CA ARG A 226 -11.60 0.67 6.54
C ARG A 226 -10.49 0.17 7.46
N CYS A 227 -9.23 0.35 7.06
CA CYS A 227 -8.06 0.01 7.88
C CYS A 227 -8.04 0.84 9.18
N PHE A 228 -8.24 2.15 9.09
CA PHE A 228 -8.33 3.02 10.25
C PHE A 228 -9.43 2.56 11.22
N ASN A 229 -10.65 2.33 10.74
CA ASN A 229 -11.76 1.88 11.58
C ASN A 229 -11.51 0.53 12.26
N ALA A 230 -10.75 -0.37 11.61
CA ALA A 230 -10.40 -1.68 12.19
C ALA A 230 -9.44 -1.57 13.40
N VAL A 231 -8.64 -0.51 13.48
CA VAL A 231 -7.64 -0.32 14.55
C VAL A 231 -7.96 0.85 15.49
N LYS A 232 -8.92 1.70 15.15
CA LYS A 232 -9.28 2.91 15.89
C LYS A 232 -9.41 2.67 17.40
N SER A 233 -10.11 1.61 17.80
CA SER A 233 -10.35 1.28 19.23
C SER A 233 -9.08 0.83 20.00
N ARG A 234 -8.00 0.51 19.27
CA ARG A 234 -6.72 0.08 19.84
C ARG A 234 -5.70 1.20 19.91
N LEU A 235 -5.96 2.32 19.23
CA LEU A 235 -5.07 3.47 19.23
C LEU A 235 -5.16 4.20 20.58
N LYS A 236 -4.00 4.63 21.08
CA LYS A 236 -3.96 5.46 22.30
C LYS A 236 -4.55 6.83 22.00
N THR A 237 -5.59 7.20 22.73
CA THR A 237 -6.22 8.52 22.68
C THR A 237 -5.48 9.50 23.58
N ARG A 238 -4.76 10.45 22.97
CA ARG A 238 -4.00 11.49 23.68
C ARG A 238 -3.86 12.74 22.80
N ILE A 239 -4.06 13.91 23.41
CA ILE A 239 -3.81 15.20 22.75
C ILE A 239 -2.33 15.29 22.32
N GLY A 240 -2.09 15.74 21.08
CA GLY A 240 -0.75 15.88 20.49
C GLY A 240 -0.14 14.57 19.95
N THR A 241 -0.91 13.47 19.93
CA THR A 241 -0.47 12.24 19.26
C THR A 241 -0.94 12.27 17.82
N PHE A 242 -0.01 12.06 16.89
CA PHE A 242 -0.26 11.97 15.46
C PHE A 242 0.62 10.88 14.85
N GLU A 243 0.27 10.43 13.64
CA GLU A 243 1.02 9.43 12.88
C GLU A 243 0.84 9.65 11.39
N LEU A 244 1.93 9.61 10.63
CA LEU A 244 1.91 9.67 9.17
C LEU A 244 2.25 8.29 8.62
N LEU A 245 1.33 7.70 7.88
CA LEU A 245 1.40 6.34 7.36
C LEU A 245 1.49 6.33 5.84
N GLY A 246 2.28 5.42 5.28
CA GLY A 246 2.32 5.14 3.86
C GLY A 246 1.56 3.87 3.51
N PHE A 247 0.61 3.97 2.62
CA PHE A 247 -0.17 2.86 2.10
C PHE A 247 0.33 2.48 0.72
N ASP A 248 0.65 1.21 0.52
CA ASP A 248 1.07 0.69 -0.77
C ASP A 248 -0.06 -0.14 -1.38
N PHE A 249 -0.49 0.27 -2.58
CA PHE A 249 -1.55 -0.41 -3.33
C PHE A 249 -1.01 -0.96 -4.64
N MET A 250 -1.70 -1.95 -5.17
CA MET A 250 -1.48 -2.48 -6.51
C MET A 250 -2.81 -2.64 -7.23
N ILE A 251 -2.79 -2.55 -8.54
CA ILE A 251 -3.95 -2.77 -9.40
C ILE A 251 -3.69 -4.01 -10.23
N ASP A 252 -4.68 -4.88 -10.43
CA ASP A 252 -4.60 -5.99 -11.36
C ASP A 252 -5.08 -5.61 -12.77
N GLU A 253 -4.90 -6.51 -13.74
CA GLU A 253 -5.35 -6.33 -15.13
C GLU A 253 -6.87 -6.11 -15.27
N LYS A 254 -7.64 -6.52 -14.25
CA LYS A 254 -9.11 -6.32 -14.16
C LYS A 254 -9.48 -5.03 -13.45
N MET A 255 -8.49 -4.18 -13.20
CA MET A 255 -8.65 -2.87 -12.58
C MET A 255 -9.11 -2.93 -11.10
N LYS A 256 -8.90 -4.06 -10.42
CA LYS A 256 -9.15 -4.20 -8.98
C LYS A 256 -7.96 -3.66 -8.18
N VAL A 257 -8.25 -2.86 -7.16
CA VAL A 257 -7.25 -2.28 -6.24
C VAL A 257 -7.03 -3.21 -5.05
N TYR A 258 -5.78 -3.50 -4.75
CA TYR A 258 -5.34 -4.30 -3.61
C TYR A 258 -4.46 -3.48 -2.68
N LEU A 259 -4.69 -3.60 -1.38
CA LEU A 259 -3.75 -3.15 -0.35
C LEU A 259 -2.62 -4.18 -0.23
N ILE A 260 -1.39 -3.73 -0.35
CA ILE A 260 -0.19 -4.57 -0.23
C ILE A 260 0.39 -4.51 1.17
N GLU A 261 0.59 -3.29 1.70
CA GLU A 261 1.13 -3.06 3.04
C GLU A 261 0.84 -1.65 3.55
N VAL A 262 1.02 -1.48 4.88
CA VAL A 262 0.98 -0.17 5.54
C VAL A 262 2.31 0.06 6.24
N ASN A 263 2.97 1.16 5.90
CA ASN A 263 4.29 1.53 6.39
C ASN A 263 4.19 2.62 7.45
N VAL A 264 4.73 2.38 8.66
CA VAL A 264 4.87 3.38 9.73
C VAL A 264 6.20 4.14 9.65
N GLN A 265 7.24 3.51 9.10
CA GLN A 265 8.54 4.15 8.89
C GLN A 265 8.67 4.55 7.43
N LEU A 266 8.42 5.82 7.15
CA LEU A 266 8.43 6.34 5.78
C LEU A 266 9.83 6.77 5.36
N SER A 267 10.25 6.36 4.17
CA SER A 267 11.37 7.03 3.49
C SER A 267 10.85 8.34 2.89
N LEU A 268 11.38 9.45 3.33
CA LEU A 268 11.06 10.80 2.85
C LEU A 268 12.16 11.36 1.93
N THR A 269 12.86 10.47 1.23
CA THR A 269 13.94 10.85 0.31
C THR A 269 13.37 11.50 -0.95
N THR A 270 13.98 12.58 -1.41
CA THR A 270 13.60 13.38 -2.59
C THR A 270 14.67 13.29 -3.67
N ASN A 271 14.95 12.08 -4.17
CA ASN A 271 16.04 11.83 -5.11
C ASN A 271 15.61 11.88 -6.60
N CYS A 272 14.40 12.31 -6.88
CA CYS A 272 13.89 12.57 -8.23
C CYS A 272 12.85 13.70 -8.20
N GLN A 273 12.56 14.27 -9.37
CA GLN A 273 11.67 15.44 -9.48
C GLN A 273 10.29 15.22 -8.88
N VAL A 274 9.64 14.08 -9.16
CA VAL A 274 8.29 13.78 -8.63
C VAL A 274 8.30 13.70 -7.10
N LEU A 275 9.29 13.05 -6.51
CA LEU A 275 9.40 12.96 -5.05
C LEU A 275 9.65 14.32 -4.41
N ASP A 276 10.43 15.18 -5.05
CA ASP A 276 10.68 16.56 -4.59
C ASP A 276 9.41 17.42 -4.64
N GLN A 277 8.54 17.17 -5.61
CA GLN A 277 7.24 17.85 -5.72
C GLN A 277 6.18 17.34 -4.76
N VAL A 278 6.24 16.06 -4.35
CA VAL A 278 5.20 15.43 -3.51
C VAL A 278 5.56 15.42 -2.02
N ILE A 279 6.78 15.02 -1.68
CA ILE A 279 7.13 14.73 -0.28
C ILE A 279 7.25 15.98 0.58
N PRO A 280 8.03 17.02 0.23
CA PRO A 280 8.17 18.20 1.08
C PRO A 280 6.85 18.91 1.33
N PRO A 281 6.00 19.22 0.31
CA PRO A 281 4.71 19.85 0.55
C PRO A 281 3.80 19.04 1.46
N MET A 282 3.74 17.69 1.29
CA MET A 282 2.97 16.78 2.11
C MET A 282 3.44 16.80 3.58
N VAL A 283 4.76 16.80 3.82
CA VAL A 283 5.32 16.86 5.18
C VAL A 283 5.00 18.19 5.85
N TYR A 284 5.22 19.31 5.16
CA TYR A 284 4.89 20.64 5.69
C TYR A 284 3.40 20.78 6.00
N GLU A 285 2.52 20.37 5.09
CA GLU A 285 1.08 20.39 5.33
C GLU A 285 0.69 19.48 6.51
N SER A 286 1.33 18.31 6.65
CA SER A 286 1.08 17.42 7.79
C SER A 286 1.40 18.10 9.12
N ILE A 287 2.54 18.79 9.21
CA ILE A 287 2.95 19.50 10.42
C ILE A 287 2.00 20.67 10.70
N ASP A 288 1.70 21.49 9.70
CA ASP A 288 0.80 22.64 9.83
C ASP A 288 -0.59 22.22 10.35
N VAL A 289 -1.16 21.16 9.75
CA VAL A 289 -2.48 20.62 10.14
C VAL A 289 -2.45 20.05 11.55
N VAL A 290 -1.43 19.29 11.92
CA VAL A 290 -1.27 18.74 13.27
C VAL A 290 -1.15 19.84 14.31
N MET A 291 -0.35 20.87 14.04
CA MET A 291 -0.15 22.00 14.95
C MET A 291 -1.42 22.81 15.13
N GLU A 292 -2.15 23.10 14.04
CA GLU A 292 -3.43 23.80 14.11
C GLU A 292 -4.47 23.03 14.94
N ILE A 293 -4.62 21.71 14.70
CA ILE A 293 -5.55 20.86 15.45
C ILE A 293 -5.16 20.78 16.91
N TRP A 294 -3.86 20.59 17.21
CA TRP A 294 -3.35 20.54 18.58
C TRP A 294 -3.62 21.84 19.34
N GLU A 295 -3.35 22.99 18.71
CA GLU A 295 -3.56 24.29 19.33
C GLU A 295 -5.05 24.56 19.61
N LYS A 296 -5.93 24.30 18.62
CA LYS A 296 -7.37 24.43 18.78
C LYS A 296 -7.92 23.51 19.87
N THR A 297 -7.46 22.25 19.89
CA THR A 297 -7.86 21.29 20.93
C THR A 297 -7.44 21.75 22.31
N ARG A 298 -6.20 22.24 22.47
CA ARG A 298 -5.68 22.74 23.75
C ARG A 298 -6.43 23.98 24.25
N ARG A 299 -6.89 24.83 23.33
CA ARG A 299 -7.67 26.04 23.66
C ARG A 299 -9.15 25.76 23.86
N GLY A 300 -9.62 24.54 23.62
CA GLY A 300 -11.04 24.18 23.69
C GLY A 300 -11.93 24.87 22.63
N VAL A 301 -11.32 25.32 21.51
CA VAL A 301 -12.06 25.92 20.41
C VAL A 301 -12.39 24.90 19.32
N PRO A 302 -13.42 25.13 18.48
CA PRO A 302 -13.78 24.21 17.40
C PRO A 302 -12.60 23.94 16.45
N ILE A 303 -12.35 22.67 16.16
CA ILE A 303 -11.27 22.25 15.23
C ILE A 303 -11.58 22.72 13.80
N ASN A 304 -12.83 22.63 13.37
CA ASN A 304 -13.23 23.08 12.04
C ASN A 304 -13.61 24.57 12.03
N PRO A 305 -13.31 25.30 10.91
CA PRO A 305 -12.56 24.85 9.74
C PRO A 305 -11.05 24.68 10.03
N ILE A 306 -10.38 23.73 9.33
CA ILE A 306 -8.92 23.55 9.37
C ILE A 306 -8.33 24.36 8.22
N GLN A 307 -7.67 25.47 8.54
CA GLN A 307 -7.20 26.45 7.56
C GLN A 307 -5.85 26.09 6.92
N SER A 308 -5.00 25.36 7.65
CA SER A 308 -3.70 24.92 7.14
C SER A 308 -3.79 23.77 6.11
N ARG A 309 -4.99 23.22 5.90
CA ARG A 309 -5.24 22.18 4.91
C ARG A 309 -5.16 22.74 3.49
N ARG A 310 -4.39 22.08 2.61
CA ARG A 310 -4.21 22.45 1.19
C ARG A 310 -4.65 21.29 0.27
N ASN A 311 -3.83 20.23 0.21
CA ASN A 311 -4.03 19.05 -0.65
C ASN A 311 -4.61 17.84 0.11
N MET A 312 -4.62 17.88 1.43
CA MET A 312 -5.18 16.81 2.23
C MET A 312 -6.69 16.78 2.17
N GLU A 313 -7.27 15.59 2.06
CA GLU A 313 -8.70 15.35 2.11
C GLU A 313 -9.09 14.65 3.42
N VAL A 314 -10.19 15.07 4.03
CA VAL A 314 -10.68 14.48 5.27
C VAL A 314 -11.23 13.08 4.99
N LEU A 315 -10.62 12.05 5.59
CA LEU A 315 -11.14 10.69 5.60
C LEU A 315 -12.09 10.44 6.77
N TYR A 316 -11.74 11.00 7.94
CA TYR A 316 -12.52 10.82 9.16
C TYR A 316 -12.37 12.05 10.06
N ASN A 317 -13.48 12.52 10.63
CA ASN A 317 -13.47 13.57 11.63
C ASN A 317 -14.54 13.29 12.68
N GLU A 318 -14.12 12.92 13.87
CA GLU A 318 -14.99 12.54 14.97
C GLU A 318 -15.92 13.68 15.41
N THR A 319 -15.46 14.94 15.31
CA THR A 319 -16.27 16.10 15.74
C THR A 319 -17.44 16.40 14.81
N THR A 320 -17.38 16.01 13.54
CA THR A 320 -18.47 16.22 12.57
C THR A 320 -19.45 15.06 12.55
N GLN A 321 -18.99 13.82 12.80
CA GLN A 321 -19.87 12.64 12.82
C GLN A 321 -20.82 12.63 14.02
N SER A 322 -20.38 13.08 15.19
CA SER A 322 -21.24 13.18 16.37
C SER A 322 -22.41 14.16 16.19
N LYS A 323 -22.28 15.19 15.35
CA LYS A 323 -23.36 16.15 15.06
C LYS A 323 -24.46 15.59 14.11
N VAL A 324 -24.12 14.65 13.26
CA VAL A 324 -25.09 13.99 12.37
C VAL A 324 -26.01 13.05 13.18
N TRP A 325 -25.47 12.36 14.17
CA TRP A 325 -26.24 11.46 15.05
C TRP A 325 -27.21 12.22 15.97
N THR A 326 -26.83 13.37 16.52
CA THR A 326 -27.71 14.18 17.39
C THR A 326 -28.87 14.82 16.65
N ARG A 327 -28.74 15.13 15.36
CA ARG A 327 -29.85 15.67 14.54
C ARG A 327 -30.89 14.61 14.16
N SER A 328 -30.50 13.37 13.93
CA SER A 328 -31.44 12.28 13.59
C SER A 328 -32.24 11.77 14.80
N GLN A 329 -31.79 12.00 16.04
CA GLN A 329 -32.52 11.65 17.25
C GLN A 329 -33.52 12.77 17.70
N GLN A 330 -33.31 14.02 17.28
CA GLN A 330 -34.22 15.12 17.59
C GLN A 330 -35.42 15.25 16.62
N SER A 331 -35.41 14.53 15.50
CA SER A 331 -36.53 14.48 14.55
C SER A 331 -37.46 13.25 14.75
N ALA A 332 -37.23 12.47 15.79
CA ALA A 332 -38.03 11.28 16.13
C ALA A 332 -38.78 11.41 17.50
N ASN A 333 -38.96 12.65 18.01
CA ASN A 333 -39.86 12.95 19.16
C ASN A 333 -40.90 13.98 18.75
#